data_577c13d93bd94f0b400890f0df8daa90
#
_entry.id   577c13d93bd94f0b400890f0df8daa90
#
_cell.length_a   1.000
_cell.length_b   1.000
_cell.length_c   1.000
_cell.angle_alpha   90.00
_cell.angle_beta   90.00
_cell.angle_gamma   90.00
#
_symmetry.space_group_name_H-M   'P 1'
#
loop_
_entity.id
_entity.type
_entity.pdbx_description
1 polymer ?
#
loop_
_entity_poly.entity_id
_entity_poly.type
_entity_poly.pdbx_seq_one_letter_code
_entity_poly.pdbx_strand_id
1 'polypeptide(L)'
;EDRLSEHFIGVANIESRNPAEIRKGYERVIRPRFADAQFFYDEDRKQGLTAFQDSLQSVTYQQALGSVWDKCIRVAELARVIANRLGVDAGLATRAAALSKCDLMTRMVGEFPELQGVMGRYYASQGEPTEKSEVAVALDEFYRPRQSGDAIASTPVGQVLAIAERVDTLAGIFAVGMKPSGNKD
;
A
#
# COMPACT_ATOMS: atom_id res chain seq x y z
N GLU A 1 -23.75 -7.05 -9.37
CA GLU A 1 -22.48 -6.49 -9.85
C GLU A 1 -22.15 -5.27 -8.99
N ASP A 2 -21.13 -5.38 -8.15
CA ASP A 2 -20.66 -4.31 -7.25
C ASP A 2 -19.86 -3.27 -8.06
N ARG A 3 -20.56 -2.42 -8.79
CA ARG A 3 -19.99 -1.30 -9.50
C ARG A 3 -20.22 -0.02 -8.71
N LEU A 4 -19.16 0.76 -8.50
CA LEU A 4 -19.30 2.08 -7.89
C LEU A 4 -20.25 2.96 -8.70
N SER A 5 -21.17 3.63 -8.00
CA SER A 5 -22.10 4.60 -8.58
C SER A 5 -21.38 5.94 -8.76
N GLU A 6 -21.84 6.74 -9.73
CA GLU A 6 -21.44 8.14 -9.89
C GLU A 6 -22.07 9.07 -8.84
N HIS A 7 -22.90 8.54 -7.96
CA HIS A 7 -23.58 9.30 -6.92
C HIS A 7 -22.77 9.31 -5.62
N PHE A 8 -22.80 10.43 -4.93
CA PHE A 8 -22.26 10.56 -3.59
C PHE A 8 -23.27 11.22 -2.65
N ILE A 9 -23.10 10.99 -1.36
CA ILE A 9 -23.94 11.55 -0.32
C ILE A 9 -23.13 12.59 0.43
N GLY A 10 -23.61 13.84 0.44
CA GLY A 10 -23.04 14.93 1.24
C GLY A 10 -23.95 15.24 2.42
N VAL A 11 -23.37 15.39 3.61
CA VAL A 11 -24.09 15.80 4.81
C VAL A 11 -23.82 17.28 5.07
N ALA A 12 -24.85 18.12 4.85
CA ALA A 12 -24.81 19.53 5.26
C ALA A 12 -25.29 19.62 6.72
N ASN A 13 -24.42 20.08 7.61
CA ASN A 13 -24.75 20.22 9.03
C ASN A 13 -25.56 21.51 9.34
N ILE A 14 -26.29 22.01 8.38
CA ILE A 14 -27.19 23.15 8.48
C ILE A 14 -28.45 22.94 7.62
N GLU A 15 -29.56 23.55 8.00
CA GLU A 15 -30.73 23.66 7.15
C GLU A 15 -30.49 24.77 6.11
N SER A 16 -30.37 24.39 4.85
CA SER A 16 -30.08 25.34 3.76
C SER A 16 -31.36 25.92 3.17
N ARG A 17 -31.34 27.22 2.92
CA ARG A 17 -32.40 27.92 2.15
C ARG A 17 -32.37 27.55 0.66
N ASN A 18 -31.22 27.04 0.17
CA ASN A 18 -31.05 26.64 -1.22
C ASN A 18 -30.23 25.36 -1.34
N PRO A 19 -30.86 24.17 -1.19
CA PRO A 19 -30.18 22.88 -1.30
C PRO A 19 -29.49 22.65 -2.66
N ALA A 20 -30.01 23.27 -3.74
CA ALA A 20 -29.43 23.13 -5.08
C ALA A 20 -28.02 23.78 -5.17
N GLU A 21 -27.81 24.89 -4.51
CA GLU A 21 -26.49 25.54 -4.48
C GLU A 21 -25.49 24.73 -3.63
N ILE A 22 -25.94 24.13 -2.53
CA ILE A 22 -25.09 23.21 -1.74
C ILE A 22 -24.63 22.03 -2.62
N ARG A 23 -25.55 21.39 -3.32
CA ARG A 23 -25.21 20.28 -4.23
C ARG A 23 -24.19 20.70 -5.27
N LYS A 24 -24.43 21.82 -5.97
CA LYS A 24 -23.46 22.37 -6.93
C LYS A 24 -22.09 22.66 -6.30
N GLY A 25 -22.10 23.15 -5.06
CA GLY A 25 -20.86 23.40 -4.29
C GLY A 25 -20.07 22.12 -4.07
N TYR A 26 -20.70 21.05 -3.61
CA TYR A 26 -20.05 19.73 -3.43
C TYR A 26 -19.54 19.17 -4.77
N GLU A 27 -20.36 19.17 -5.82
CA GLU A 27 -19.95 18.72 -7.15
C GLU A 27 -18.73 19.51 -7.68
N ARG A 28 -18.71 20.83 -7.46
CA ARG A 28 -17.60 21.71 -7.87
C ARG A 28 -16.28 21.39 -7.16
N VAL A 29 -16.34 20.91 -5.92
CA VAL A 29 -15.16 20.51 -5.15
C VAL A 29 -14.69 19.11 -5.56
N ILE A 30 -15.61 18.18 -5.78
CA ILE A 30 -15.28 16.77 -6.04
C ILE A 30 -14.74 16.56 -7.45
N ARG A 31 -15.30 17.22 -8.47
CA ARG A 31 -14.89 17.03 -9.88
C ARG A 31 -13.38 17.23 -10.13
N PRO A 32 -12.75 18.34 -9.67
CA PRO A 32 -11.30 18.50 -9.81
C PRO A 32 -10.51 17.39 -9.11
N ARG A 33 -10.93 16.97 -7.93
CA ARG A 33 -10.26 15.89 -7.17
C ARG A 33 -10.26 14.56 -7.94
N PHE A 34 -11.35 14.20 -8.60
CA PHE A 34 -11.38 13.01 -9.45
C PHE A 34 -10.54 13.17 -10.72
N ALA A 35 -10.50 14.37 -11.30
CA ALA A 35 -9.64 14.63 -12.46
C ALA A 35 -8.16 14.52 -12.09
N ASP A 36 -7.76 15.05 -10.94
CA ASP A 36 -6.39 14.93 -10.41
C ASP A 36 -6.05 13.46 -10.11
N ALA A 37 -6.96 12.73 -9.45
CA ALA A 37 -6.75 11.31 -9.17
C ALA A 37 -6.59 10.48 -10.45
N GLN A 38 -7.40 10.74 -11.48
CA GLN A 38 -7.28 10.08 -12.78
C GLN A 38 -5.92 10.39 -13.43
N PHE A 39 -5.50 11.64 -13.39
CA PHE A 39 -4.20 12.05 -13.91
C PHE A 39 -3.05 11.37 -13.18
N PHE A 40 -3.06 11.33 -11.83
CA PHE A 40 -2.03 10.66 -11.04
C PHE A 40 -1.99 9.17 -11.35
N TYR A 41 -3.14 8.50 -11.41
CA TYR A 41 -3.24 7.10 -11.76
C TYR A 41 -2.61 6.78 -13.12
N ASP A 42 -2.95 7.57 -14.15
CA ASP A 42 -2.45 7.36 -15.50
C ASP A 42 -0.94 7.61 -15.61
N GLU A 43 -0.41 8.63 -14.93
CA GLU A 43 1.02 8.93 -14.92
C GLU A 43 1.82 7.87 -14.16
N ASP A 44 1.37 7.47 -12.97
CA ASP A 44 2.03 6.43 -12.18
C ASP A 44 2.04 5.08 -12.92
N ARG A 45 0.92 4.73 -13.58
CA ARG A 45 0.81 3.50 -14.35
C ARG A 45 1.76 3.44 -15.54
N LYS A 46 1.99 4.56 -16.24
CA LYS A 46 2.93 4.64 -17.36
C LYS A 46 4.37 4.33 -16.95
N GLN A 47 4.76 4.71 -15.74
CA GLN A 47 6.11 4.44 -15.24
C GLN A 47 6.28 2.97 -14.81
N GLY A 48 5.19 2.32 -14.38
CA GLY A 48 5.23 0.99 -13.80
C GLY A 48 5.82 0.95 -12.38
N LEU A 49 5.37 -0.01 -11.57
CA LEU A 49 5.69 -0.06 -10.14
C LEU A 49 7.20 -0.20 -9.87
N THR A 50 7.92 -0.93 -10.71
CA THR A 50 9.36 -1.17 -10.57
C THR A 50 10.20 0.11 -10.65
N ALA A 51 9.76 1.11 -11.42
CA ALA A 51 10.50 2.36 -11.58
C ALA A 51 10.62 3.16 -10.26
N PHE A 52 9.77 2.89 -9.29
CA PHE A 52 9.78 3.56 -8.00
C PHE A 52 10.73 2.93 -6.97
N GLN A 53 11.34 1.75 -7.27
CA GLN A 53 12.22 1.05 -6.32
C GLN A 53 13.41 1.91 -5.87
N ASP A 54 14.11 2.53 -6.79
CA ASP A 54 15.32 3.31 -6.47
C ASP A 54 14.99 4.52 -5.57
N SER A 55 13.81 5.09 -5.72
CA SER A 55 13.35 6.23 -4.91
C SER A 55 13.20 5.87 -3.43
N LEU A 56 12.98 4.60 -3.08
CA LEU A 56 12.89 4.13 -1.69
C LEU A 56 14.20 4.29 -0.91
N GLN A 57 15.33 4.43 -1.59
CA GLN A 57 16.63 4.69 -0.97
C GLN A 57 16.67 6.07 -0.30
N SER A 58 15.91 7.03 -0.81
CA SER A 58 15.85 8.40 -0.27
C SER A 58 14.91 8.53 0.95
N VAL A 59 14.10 7.50 1.23
CA VAL A 59 13.13 7.52 2.34
C VAL A 59 13.72 6.83 3.55
N THR A 60 13.97 7.57 4.62
CA THR A 60 14.44 6.99 5.88
C THR A 60 13.34 6.16 6.53
N TYR A 61 13.61 4.87 6.77
CA TYR A 61 12.74 4.02 7.59
C TYR A 61 12.97 4.31 9.09
N GLN A 62 14.21 4.15 9.52
CA GLN A 62 14.67 4.46 10.88
C GLN A 62 16.19 4.69 10.83
N GLN A 63 16.71 5.70 11.56
CA GLN A 63 18.12 6.13 11.42
C GLN A 63 19.13 5.00 11.54
N ALA A 64 18.94 4.09 12.49
CA ALA A 64 19.85 2.96 12.73
C ALA A 64 19.54 1.72 11.85
N LEU A 65 18.37 1.67 11.21
CA LEU A 65 17.94 0.55 10.37
C LEU A 65 17.98 0.88 8.86
N GLY A 66 18.35 2.12 8.51
CA GLY A 66 18.51 2.56 7.14
C GLY A 66 17.23 3.06 6.46
N SER A 67 17.20 2.98 5.14
CA SER A 67 16.12 3.42 4.28
C SER A 67 14.97 2.40 4.20
N VAL A 68 13.85 2.80 3.59
CA VAL A 68 12.76 1.89 3.25
C VAL A 68 13.25 0.81 2.26
N TRP A 69 14.19 1.16 1.38
CA TRP A 69 14.83 0.19 0.50
C TRP A 69 15.59 -0.89 1.28
N ASP A 70 16.40 -0.51 2.27
CA ASP A 70 17.12 -1.45 3.14
C ASP A 70 16.14 -2.39 3.88
N LYS A 71 15.01 -1.85 4.33
CA LYS A 71 13.93 -2.66 4.90
C LYS A 71 13.39 -3.67 3.89
N CYS A 72 13.10 -3.24 2.65
CA CYS A 72 12.60 -4.14 1.60
C CYS A 72 13.60 -5.30 1.33
N ILE A 73 14.90 -5.03 1.34
CA ILE A 73 15.92 -6.06 1.16
C ILE A 73 15.86 -7.10 2.31
N ARG A 74 15.81 -6.65 3.56
CA ARG A 74 15.70 -7.55 4.72
C ARG A 74 14.40 -8.37 4.69
N VAL A 75 13.27 -7.73 4.37
CA VAL A 75 11.99 -8.39 4.25
C VAL A 75 11.99 -9.43 3.13
N ALA A 76 12.65 -9.14 1.99
CA ALA A 76 12.76 -10.08 0.87
C ALA A 76 13.56 -11.34 1.27
N GLU A 77 14.65 -11.19 2.01
CA GLU A 77 15.42 -12.32 2.51
C GLU A 77 14.63 -13.16 3.54
N LEU A 78 13.93 -12.51 4.46
CA LEU A 78 13.04 -13.20 5.40
C LEU A 78 11.90 -13.92 4.67
N ALA A 79 11.27 -13.27 3.69
CA ALA A 79 10.21 -13.87 2.89
C ALA A 79 10.70 -15.13 2.14
N ARG A 80 11.91 -15.08 1.59
CA ARG A 80 12.56 -16.22 0.94
C ARG A 80 12.73 -17.42 1.92
N VAL A 81 13.24 -17.14 3.11
CA VAL A 81 13.44 -18.19 4.15
C VAL A 81 12.12 -18.79 4.60
N ILE A 82 11.13 -17.94 4.88
CA ILE A 82 9.80 -18.37 5.34
C ILE A 82 9.09 -19.20 4.23
N ALA A 83 9.12 -18.69 2.98
CA ALA A 83 8.50 -19.37 1.84
C ALA A 83 9.06 -20.79 1.65
N ASN A 84 10.40 -20.92 1.68
CA ASN A 84 11.05 -22.24 1.57
C ASN A 84 10.61 -23.19 2.68
N ARG A 85 10.44 -22.72 3.91
CA ARG A 85 10.00 -23.57 5.03
C ARG A 85 8.54 -23.99 4.93
N LEU A 86 7.71 -23.16 4.31
CA LEU A 86 6.27 -23.40 4.16
C LEU A 86 5.89 -24.06 2.83
N GLY A 87 6.85 -24.31 1.94
CA GLY A 87 6.59 -24.85 0.60
C GLY A 87 5.85 -23.87 -0.32
N VAL A 88 6.00 -22.56 -0.07
CA VAL A 88 5.49 -21.48 -0.93
C VAL A 88 6.57 -21.09 -1.93
N ASP A 89 6.19 -20.61 -3.11
CA ASP A 89 7.14 -20.13 -4.12
C ASP A 89 7.97 -18.95 -3.59
N ALA A 90 9.25 -19.20 -3.33
CA ALA A 90 10.18 -18.21 -2.78
C ALA A 90 10.49 -17.09 -3.77
N GLY A 91 10.43 -17.33 -5.07
CA GLY A 91 10.62 -16.33 -6.11
C GLY A 91 9.49 -15.30 -6.09
N LEU A 92 8.24 -15.76 -6.00
CA LEU A 92 7.08 -14.87 -5.88
C LEU A 92 7.10 -14.08 -4.57
N ALA A 93 7.44 -14.73 -3.45
CA ALA A 93 7.53 -14.05 -2.16
C ALA A 93 8.61 -12.97 -2.13
N THR A 94 9.79 -13.25 -2.67
CA THR A 94 10.90 -12.28 -2.79
C THR A 94 10.52 -11.12 -3.72
N ARG A 95 9.88 -11.42 -4.86
CA ARG A 95 9.44 -10.38 -5.80
C ARG A 95 8.39 -9.46 -5.16
N ALA A 96 7.40 -10.03 -4.47
CA ALA A 96 6.40 -9.25 -3.76
C ALA A 96 7.04 -8.37 -2.68
N ALA A 97 8.01 -8.87 -1.92
CA ALA A 97 8.74 -8.09 -0.92
C ALA A 97 9.51 -6.92 -1.54
N ALA A 98 10.20 -7.14 -2.66
CA ALA A 98 10.95 -6.09 -3.36
C ALA A 98 10.04 -4.95 -3.88
N LEU A 99 8.79 -5.23 -4.17
CA LEU A 99 7.83 -4.24 -4.67
C LEU A 99 6.91 -3.66 -3.59
N SER A 100 6.91 -4.22 -2.38
CA SER A 100 5.87 -4.01 -1.36
C SER A 100 5.69 -2.56 -0.89
N LYS A 101 6.70 -1.71 -1.07
CA LYS A 101 6.66 -0.30 -0.65
C LYS A 101 6.81 0.68 -1.83
N CYS A 102 6.86 0.19 -3.06
CA CYS A 102 7.08 1.05 -4.23
C CYS A 102 5.94 2.04 -4.46
N ASP A 103 4.72 1.66 -4.12
CA ASP A 103 3.55 2.53 -4.27
C ASP A 103 3.56 3.76 -3.34
N LEU A 104 4.33 3.74 -2.26
CA LEU A 104 4.55 4.92 -1.41
C LEU A 104 5.18 6.10 -2.16
N MET A 105 5.89 5.81 -3.25
CA MET A 105 6.57 6.81 -4.07
C MET A 105 5.71 7.31 -5.23
N THR A 106 4.51 6.78 -5.40
CA THR A 106 3.56 7.17 -6.43
C THR A 106 2.84 8.47 -6.05
N ARG A 107 2.41 9.22 -7.05
CA ARG A 107 1.63 10.45 -6.83
C ARG A 107 0.28 10.14 -6.18
N MET A 108 -0.34 9.04 -6.60
CA MET A 108 -1.63 8.61 -6.06
C MET A 108 -1.56 8.35 -4.55
N VAL A 109 -0.57 7.60 -4.07
CA VAL A 109 -0.42 7.31 -2.63
C VAL A 109 0.08 8.54 -1.88
N GLY A 110 0.86 9.41 -2.52
CA GLY A 110 1.25 10.70 -1.95
C GLY A 110 0.06 11.60 -1.63
N GLU A 111 -0.97 11.62 -2.49
CA GLU A 111 -2.21 12.38 -2.29
C GLU A 111 -3.24 11.63 -1.43
N PHE A 112 -3.30 10.29 -1.54
CA PHE A 112 -4.24 9.42 -0.84
C PHE A 112 -3.49 8.31 -0.10
N PRO A 113 -2.87 8.59 1.07
CA PRO A 113 -2.03 7.63 1.81
C PRO A 113 -2.76 6.35 2.24
N GLU A 114 -4.07 6.41 2.42
CA GLU A 114 -4.91 5.27 2.75
C GLU A 114 -4.98 4.21 1.64
N LEU A 115 -4.59 4.57 0.41
CA LEU A 115 -4.56 3.66 -0.74
C LEU A 115 -3.25 2.86 -0.85
N GLN A 116 -2.31 3.01 0.11
CA GLN A 116 -1.10 2.20 0.12
C GLN A 116 -1.43 0.70 0.15
N GLY A 117 -0.71 -0.07 -0.66
CA GLY A 117 -0.94 -1.48 -0.91
C GLY A 117 -2.04 -1.73 -1.96
N VAL A 118 -3.16 -1.04 -1.87
CA VAL A 118 -4.22 -1.10 -2.89
C VAL A 118 -3.68 -0.64 -4.24
N MET A 119 -3.02 0.52 -4.28
CA MET A 119 -2.40 1.04 -5.50
C MET A 119 -1.22 0.18 -5.96
N GLY A 120 -0.43 -0.37 -5.03
CA GLY A 120 0.59 -1.35 -5.32
C GLY A 120 0.04 -2.54 -6.11
N ARG A 121 -1.09 -3.11 -5.66
CA ARG A 121 -1.80 -4.18 -6.37
C ARG A 121 -2.25 -3.76 -7.77
N TYR A 122 -2.88 -2.59 -7.91
CA TYR A 122 -3.35 -2.10 -9.21
C TYR A 122 -2.19 -1.86 -10.18
N TYR A 123 -1.14 -1.20 -9.77
CA TYR A 123 0.02 -0.93 -10.62
C TYR A 123 0.81 -2.20 -10.97
N ALA A 124 0.89 -3.18 -10.07
CA ALA A 124 1.48 -4.46 -10.36
C ALA A 124 0.68 -5.28 -11.39
N SER A 125 -0.66 -5.20 -11.35
CA SER A 125 -1.53 -5.96 -12.26
C SER A 125 -1.81 -5.28 -13.60
N GLN A 126 -1.59 -3.95 -13.73
CA GLN A 126 -1.95 -3.17 -14.91
C GLN A 126 -0.79 -2.32 -15.47
N GLY A 127 0.35 -2.28 -14.79
CA GLY A 127 1.56 -1.59 -15.22
C GLY A 127 2.38 -2.39 -16.23
N GLU A 128 3.44 -1.79 -16.75
CA GLU A 128 4.42 -2.45 -17.61
C GLU A 128 5.79 -2.46 -16.93
N PRO A 129 6.39 -3.66 -16.71
CA PRO A 129 5.84 -4.99 -16.96
C PRO A 129 4.73 -5.36 -15.96
N THR A 130 3.76 -6.16 -16.40
CA THR A 130 2.72 -6.73 -15.53
C THR A 130 3.31 -7.83 -14.65
N GLU A 131 3.05 -7.77 -13.37
CA GLU A 131 3.46 -8.80 -12.41
C GLU A 131 2.49 -9.99 -12.39
N LYS A 132 2.94 -11.14 -11.87
CA LYS A 132 2.06 -12.27 -11.63
C LYS A 132 0.97 -11.90 -10.61
N SER A 133 -0.21 -12.49 -10.76
CA SER A 133 -1.37 -12.19 -9.91
C SER A 133 -1.10 -12.38 -8.42
N GLU A 134 -0.33 -13.44 -8.07
CA GLU A 134 0.06 -13.73 -6.69
C GLU A 134 0.92 -12.62 -6.09
N VAL A 135 1.83 -12.04 -6.86
CA VAL A 135 2.64 -10.89 -6.46
C VAL A 135 1.74 -9.68 -6.25
N ALA A 136 0.90 -9.35 -7.25
CA ALA A 136 0.02 -8.19 -7.18
C ALA A 136 -0.93 -8.26 -5.97
N VAL A 137 -1.56 -9.41 -5.72
CA VAL A 137 -2.45 -9.60 -4.57
C VAL A 137 -1.70 -9.45 -3.25
N ALA A 138 -0.48 -10.01 -3.15
CA ALA A 138 0.32 -9.92 -1.94
C ALA A 138 0.67 -8.48 -1.55
N LEU A 139 0.78 -7.55 -2.51
CA LEU A 139 1.07 -6.12 -2.25
C LEU A 139 -0.05 -5.40 -1.50
N ASP A 140 -1.30 -5.84 -1.61
CA ASP A 140 -2.40 -5.35 -0.81
C ASP A 140 -2.53 -6.13 0.50
N GLU A 141 -2.46 -7.47 0.42
CA GLU A 141 -2.74 -8.35 1.55
C GLU A 141 -1.73 -8.25 2.69
N PHE A 142 -0.46 -7.94 2.42
CA PHE A 142 0.55 -7.91 3.49
C PHE A 142 0.32 -6.81 4.54
N TYR A 143 -0.48 -5.80 4.21
CA TYR A 143 -0.91 -4.80 5.18
C TYR A 143 -1.98 -5.31 6.16
N ARG A 144 -2.64 -6.44 5.84
CA ARG A 144 -3.71 -6.99 6.69
C ARG A 144 -3.17 -7.77 7.89
N PRO A 145 -3.82 -7.68 9.04
CA PRO A 145 -4.95 -6.81 9.35
C PRO A 145 -4.52 -5.34 9.44
N ARG A 146 -5.33 -4.42 8.91
CA ARG A 146 -5.08 -2.97 9.01
C ARG A 146 -5.58 -2.40 10.34
N GLN A 147 -6.58 -3.06 10.92
CA GLN A 147 -7.19 -2.71 12.20
C GLN A 147 -7.67 -3.96 12.95
N SER A 148 -8.01 -3.78 14.22
CA SER A 148 -8.55 -4.89 15.03
C SER A 148 -9.83 -5.45 14.43
N GLY A 149 -9.92 -6.79 14.33
CA GLY A 149 -11.06 -7.49 13.74
C GLY A 149 -11.00 -7.65 12.22
N ASP A 150 -9.99 -7.09 11.57
CA ASP A 150 -9.79 -7.24 10.14
C ASP A 150 -9.27 -8.64 9.78
N ALA A 151 -9.58 -9.10 8.56
CA ALA A 151 -9.09 -10.38 8.07
C ALA A 151 -7.57 -10.33 7.83
N ILE A 152 -6.90 -11.46 8.07
CA ILE A 152 -5.48 -11.63 7.69
C ILE A 152 -5.35 -11.84 6.18
N ALA A 153 -4.10 -11.80 5.66
CA ALA A 153 -3.80 -12.18 4.29
C ALA A 153 -4.36 -13.58 3.98
N SER A 154 -5.01 -13.73 2.83
CA SER A 154 -5.66 -14.97 2.43
C SER A 154 -4.79 -15.86 1.54
N THR A 155 -3.88 -15.24 0.76
CA THR A 155 -2.99 -15.96 -0.15
C THR A 155 -1.69 -16.38 0.52
N PRO A 156 -1.09 -17.53 0.13
CA PRO A 156 0.18 -17.99 0.70
C PRO A 156 1.32 -16.96 0.58
N VAL A 157 1.45 -16.30 -0.58
CA VAL A 157 2.48 -15.27 -0.80
C VAL A 157 2.20 -14.04 0.07
N GLY A 158 0.94 -13.61 0.17
CA GLY A 158 0.52 -12.50 1.04
C GLY A 158 0.80 -12.80 2.51
N GLN A 159 0.53 -14.02 2.98
CA GLN A 159 0.83 -14.44 4.36
C GLN A 159 2.33 -14.43 4.65
N VAL A 160 3.14 -15.00 3.76
CA VAL A 160 4.60 -14.99 3.89
C VAL A 160 5.13 -13.56 3.98
N LEU A 161 4.69 -12.69 3.10
CA LEU A 161 5.12 -11.29 3.08
C LEU A 161 4.66 -10.54 4.34
N ALA A 162 3.43 -10.76 4.78
CA ALA A 162 2.88 -10.16 5.99
C ALA A 162 3.66 -10.56 7.25
N ILE A 163 4.07 -11.83 7.36
CA ILE A 163 4.88 -12.33 8.47
C ILE A 163 6.28 -11.72 8.40
N ALA A 164 6.94 -11.76 7.23
CA ALA A 164 8.28 -11.24 7.04
C ALA A 164 8.39 -9.75 7.40
N GLU A 165 7.43 -8.95 6.95
CA GLU A 165 7.37 -7.52 7.23
C GLU A 165 7.24 -7.21 8.72
N ARG A 166 6.37 -7.94 9.42
CA ARG A 166 6.16 -7.77 10.87
C ARG A 166 7.35 -8.25 11.69
N VAL A 167 7.96 -9.36 11.29
CA VAL A 167 9.16 -9.88 11.96
C VAL A 167 10.32 -8.91 11.82
N ASP A 168 10.59 -8.36 10.61
CA ASP A 168 11.61 -7.34 10.41
C ASP A 168 11.35 -6.11 11.27
N THR A 169 10.10 -5.63 11.30
CA THR A 169 9.72 -4.46 12.10
C THR A 169 9.95 -4.69 13.58
N LEU A 170 9.42 -5.78 14.14
CA LEU A 170 9.55 -6.08 15.56
C LEU A 170 11.03 -6.29 15.95
N ALA A 171 11.74 -7.16 15.23
CA ALA A 171 13.13 -7.45 15.51
C ALA A 171 14.02 -6.20 15.40
N GLY A 172 13.82 -5.41 14.34
CA GLY A 172 14.58 -4.19 14.11
C GLY A 172 14.35 -3.13 15.18
N ILE A 173 13.10 -2.84 15.52
CA ILE A 173 12.74 -1.83 16.51
C ILE A 173 13.26 -2.20 17.90
N PHE A 174 13.14 -3.48 18.31
CA PHE A 174 13.73 -3.94 19.56
C PHE A 174 15.27 -3.92 19.55
N ALA A 175 15.90 -4.26 18.42
CA ALA A 175 17.37 -4.26 18.28
C ALA A 175 17.96 -2.85 18.47
N VAL A 176 17.25 -1.80 18.04
CA VAL A 176 17.68 -0.40 18.24
C VAL A 176 17.25 0.16 19.63
N GLY A 177 16.75 -0.68 20.51
CA GLY A 177 16.41 -0.32 21.89
C GLY A 177 15.08 0.40 22.07
N MET A 178 14.28 0.54 21.01
CA MET A 178 12.95 1.12 21.07
C MET A 178 11.96 0.07 21.58
N LYS A 179 11.42 0.28 22.77
CA LYS A 179 10.42 -0.62 23.37
C LYS A 179 9.07 0.08 23.40
N PRO A 180 7.96 -0.67 23.21
CA PRO A 180 6.63 -0.13 23.42
C PRO A 180 6.50 0.52 24.79
N SER A 181 5.94 1.73 24.85
CA SER A 181 5.76 2.49 26.11
C SER A 181 4.35 2.40 26.66
N GLY A 182 3.44 1.71 25.96
CA GLY A 182 2.06 1.54 26.34
C GLY A 182 1.29 0.67 25.37
N ASN A 183 -0.04 0.80 25.39
CA ASN A 183 -0.95 0.05 24.52
C ASN A 183 -1.33 0.80 23.22
N LYS A 184 -0.64 1.88 22.89
CA LYS A 184 -0.86 2.70 21.69
C LYS A 184 0.26 2.57 20.66
N ASP A 185 1.28 1.80 20.96
CA ASP A 185 2.43 1.56 20.07
C ASP A 185 2.18 0.36 19.13
#